data_9c2b3974750485cb9474c4cc24289e41
#
_entry.id   9c2b3974750485cb9474c4cc24289e41
#
_cell.length_a   1.000
_cell.length_b   1.000
_cell.length_c   1.000
_cell.angle_alpha   90.00
_cell.angle_beta   90.00
_cell.angle_gamma   90.00
#
_symmetry.space_group_name_H-M   'P 1'
#
loop_
_entity.id
_entity.type
_entity.pdbx_description
1 polymer ?
#
loop_
_entity_poly.entity_id
_entity_poly.type
_entity_poly.pdbx_seq_one_letter_code
_entity_poly.pdbx_strand_id
1 'polypeptide(L)'
;VKLLLKILLAVVLLLVVSGVGGYFYMQKKFQAPANQLVVSQLPLTSAFVWQADTTARPAVAHQALLIPVRVPGCPRACYLQFDTGAPYTLLYAKSVAALRAAYPGTQAALAAPHDTVRNLTFTLGDGQVLARRLPLLRGGASELPADSAAPVLIGTLGSDLLEGRVLVLDYARQRMELAAQVPAELAARATFVPLAFKSRRVMFDAAVQGQTKQMMFDTGSSAAGLITSQANWEQLARPGAQPSTTAVNSWGKTLTKHSVATPANLELGAAKIPLQTVTYIEGMTFMQEMLTRFSGLGGMLGNVPFMGRIIILDVRGARFGLVQ
;
A
#
# COMPACT_ATOMS: atom_id res chain seq x y z
N VAL A 1 -24.87 36.96 34.61
CA VAL A 1 -24.69 35.49 34.76
C VAL A 1 -25.54 34.71 33.74
N LYS A 2 -26.87 34.94 33.62
CA LYS A 2 -27.77 34.22 32.71
C LYS A 2 -27.41 34.41 31.22
N LEU A 3 -26.94 35.58 30.78
CA LEU A 3 -26.52 35.85 29.41
C LEU A 3 -25.21 35.13 29.07
N LEU A 4 -24.22 35.19 29.95
CA LEU A 4 -22.95 34.47 29.81
C LEU A 4 -23.16 32.98 29.71
N LEU A 5 -24.06 32.38 30.49
CA LEU A 5 -24.38 30.97 30.42
C LEU A 5 -25.01 30.59 29.07
N LYS A 6 -25.91 31.44 28.54
CA LYS A 6 -26.51 31.22 27.21
C LYS A 6 -25.47 31.30 26.09
N ILE A 7 -24.54 32.25 26.16
CA ILE A 7 -23.45 32.38 25.21
C ILE A 7 -22.52 31.15 25.27
N LEU A 8 -22.15 30.75 26.49
CA LEU A 8 -21.32 29.54 26.67
C LEU A 8 -22.01 28.29 26.09
N LEU A 9 -23.31 28.12 26.37
CA LEU A 9 -24.08 26.99 25.85
C LEU A 9 -24.17 27.02 24.34
N ALA A 10 -24.36 28.17 23.73
CA ALA A 10 -24.38 28.32 22.26
C ALA A 10 -23.01 28.00 21.64
N VAL A 11 -21.91 28.43 22.26
CA VAL A 11 -20.55 28.11 21.81
C VAL A 11 -20.28 26.60 21.91
N VAL A 12 -20.63 25.97 23.03
CA VAL A 12 -20.49 24.52 23.22
C VAL A 12 -21.31 23.76 22.18
N LEU A 13 -22.57 24.15 21.95
CA LEU A 13 -23.43 23.55 20.93
C LEU A 13 -22.82 23.68 19.53
N LEU A 14 -22.31 24.85 19.20
CA LEU A 14 -21.64 25.09 17.92
C LEU A 14 -20.40 24.21 17.75
N LEU A 15 -19.58 24.05 18.78
CA LEU A 15 -18.41 23.17 18.76
C LEU A 15 -18.80 21.70 18.60
N VAL A 16 -19.85 21.25 19.30
CA VAL A 16 -20.36 19.88 19.16
C VAL A 16 -20.90 19.63 17.75
N VAL A 17 -21.75 20.52 17.24
CA VAL A 17 -22.31 20.42 15.87
C VAL A 17 -21.20 20.43 14.81
N SER A 18 -20.24 21.35 14.96
CA SER A 18 -19.09 21.43 14.05
C SER A 18 -18.20 20.19 14.14
N GLY A 19 -17.97 19.68 15.34
CA GLY A 19 -17.20 18.46 15.57
C GLY A 19 -17.87 17.23 14.97
N VAL A 20 -19.17 17.05 15.21
CA VAL A 20 -19.96 15.94 14.65
C VAL A 20 -20.05 16.07 13.11
N GLY A 21 -20.35 17.27 12.61
CA GLY A 21 -20.42 17.53 11.16
C GLY A 21 -19.06 17.29 10.49
N GLY A 22 -17.98 17.77 11.11
CA GLY A 22 -16.60 17.53 10.66
C GLY A 22 -16.25 16.05 10.65
N TYR A 23 -16.63 15.29 11.69
CA TYR A 23 -16.42 13.85 11.76
C TYR A 23 -17.10 13.11 10.57
N PHE A 24 -18.38 13.35 10.33
CA PHE A 24 -19.12 12.71 9.22
C PHE A 24 -18.58 13.15 7.84
N TYR A 25 -18.20 14.42 7.69
CA TYR A 25 -17.56 14.91 6.48
C TYR A 25 -16.24 14.19 6.21
N MET A 26 -15.37 14.08 7.20
CA MET A 26 -14.10 13.38 7.11
C MET A 26 -14.30 11.89 6.85
N GLN A 27 -15.23 11.24 7.55
CA GLN A 27 -15.56 9.83 7.32
C GLN A 27 -15.98 9.59 5.87
N LYS A 28 -16.85 10.42 5.31
CA LYS A 28 -17.29 10.33 3.91
C LYS A 28 -16.14 10.60 2.92
N LYS A 29 -15.30 11.59 3.21
CA LYS A 29 -14.16 11.97 2.38
C LYS A 29 -13.09 10.88 2.30
N PHE A 30 -12.87 10.13 3.38
CA PHE A 30 -11.89 9.04 3.44
C PHE A 30 -12.50 7.66 3.23
N GLN A 31 -13.79 7.57 2.93
CA GLN A 31 -14.41 6.31 2.56
C GLN A 31 -13.88 5.86 1.20
N ALA A 32 -13.40 4.61 1.13
CA ALA A 32 -12.99 4.03 -0.15
C ALA A 32 -14.19 3.96 -1.12
N PRO A 33 -14.01 4.30 -2.41
CA PRO A 33 -15.08 4.18 -3.40
C PRO A 33 -15.47 2.70 -3.56
N ALA A 34 -16.66 2.43 -4.13
CA ALA A 34 -17.10 1.07 -4.41
C ALA A 34 -16.06 0.31 -5.25
N ASN A 35 -15.86 -0.98 -4.94
CA ASN A 35 -14.90 -1.82 -5.66
C ASN A 35 -15.26 -1.91 -7.14
N GLN A 36 -14.27 -1.65 -7.98
CA GLN A 36 -14.44 -1.68 -9.44
C GLN A 36 -13.81 -2.92 -10.06
N LEU A 37 -13.13 -3.77 -9.27
CA LEU A 37 -12.46 -4.96 -9.76
C LEU A 37 -13.35 -6.20 -9.63
N VAL A 38 -13.45 -6.96 -10.70
CA VAL A 38 -14.09 -8.28 -10.73
C VAL A 38 -13.03 -9.29 -11.15
N VAL A 39 -12.67 -10.18 -10.24
CA VAL A 39 -11.74 -11.30 -10.52
C VAL A 39 -12.56 -12.46 -11.04
N SER A 40 -12.21 -13.00 -12.20
CA SER A 40 -13.00 -14.01 -12.92
C SER A 40 -13.00 -15.37 -12.24
N GLN A 41 -11.88 -15.76 -11.66
CA GLN A 41 -11.71 -17.07 -11.00
C GLN A 41 -10.69 -17.01 -9.86
N LEU A 42 -10.84 -17.92 -8.90
CA LEU A 42 -9.91 -18.13 -7.80
C LEU A 42 -9.66 -19.64 -7.66
N PRO A 43 -8.46 -20.09 -7.29
CA PRO A 43 -7.31 -19.24 -7.01
C PRO A 43 -6.74 -18.62 -8.30
N LEU A 44 -6.09 -17.46 -8.14
CA LEU A 44 -5.35 -16.76 -9.17
C LEU A 44 -3.92 -16.60 -8.69
N THR A 45 -2.94 -17.01 -9.48
CA THR A 45 -1.53 -16.91 -9.13
C THR A 45 -0.76 -16.06 -10.12
N SER A 46 0.18 -15.28 -9.62
CA SER A 46 1.08 -14.46 -10.43
C SER A 46 2.47 -14.43 -9.81
N ALA A 47 3.49 -14.37 -10.65
CA ALA A 47 4.79 -13.90 -10.20
C ALA A 47 4.73 -12.40 -9.91
N PHE A 48 5.68 -11.91 -9.10
CA PHE A 48 5.98 -10.49 -9.02
C PHE A 48 7.47 -10.27 -9.19
N VAL A 49 7.86 -9.05 -9.52
CA VAL A 49 9.27 -8.67 -9.63
C VAL A 49 9.56 -7.45 -8.75
N TRP A 50 10.80 -7.34 -8.31
CA TRP A 50 11.27 -6.17 -7.61
C TRP A 50 11.80 -5.14 -8.59
N GLN A 51 11.37 -3.90 -8.44
CA GLN A 51 12.01 -2.76 -9.07
C GLN A 51 13.06 -2.21 -8.11
N ALA A 52 14.29 -2.11 -8.59
CA ALA A 52 15.37 -1.47 -7.86
C ALA A 52 15.41 0.05 -8.15
N ASP A 53 15.81 0.84 -7.17
CA ASP A 53 16.27 2.21 -7.38
C ASP A 53 17.79 2.22 -7.38
N THR A 54 18.38 2.28 -8.58
CA THR A 54 19.82 2.32 -8.79
C THR A 54 20.39 3.75 -8.71
N THR A 55 19.52 4.75 -8.62
CA THR A 55 19.92 6.16 -8.48
C THR A 55 20.12 6.56 -7.02
N ALA A 56 19.47 5.87 -6.08
CA ALA A 56 19.70 6.03 -4.65
C ALA A 56 21.11 5.66 -4.23
N ARG A 57 21.60 6.24 -3.16
CA ARG A 57 22.92 5.93 -2.58
C ARG A 57 22.77 5.65 -1.08
N PRO A 58 22.94 4.39 -0.64
CA PRO A 58 23.16 3.18 -1.44
C PRO A 58 21.95 2.81 -2.31
N ALA A 59 22.17 2.03 -3.36
CA ALA A 59 21.09 1.52 -4.22
C ALA A 59 20.07 0.69 -3.41
N VAL A 60 18.78 0.82 -3.75
CA VAL A 60 17.68 0.14 -3.06
C VAL A 60 17.15 -0.98 -3.95
N ALA A 61 17.43 -2.22 -3.58
CA ALA A 61 17.10 -3.39 -4.41
C ALA A 61 15.58 -3.66 -4.50
N HIS A 62 14.82 -3.34 -3.46
CA HIS A 62 13.39 -3.66 -3.35
C HIS A 62 12.55 -2.39 -3.19
N GLN A 63 12.71 -1.44 -4.12
CA GLN A 63 12.02 -0.14 -4.06
C GLN A 63 10.52 -0.27 -4.32
N ALA A 64 10.11 -1.15 -5.24
CA ALA A 64 8.69 -1.42 -5.50
C ALA A 64 8.46 -2.89 -5.87
N LEU A 65 7.30 -3.42 -5.46
CA LEU A 65 6.79 -4.73 -5.84
C LEU A 65 5.88 -4.55 -7.06
N LEU A 66 6.28 -5.11 -8.19
CA LEU A 66 5.59 -4.96 -9.47
C LEU A 66 4.93 -6.29 -9.89
N ILE A 67 3.64 -6.23 -10.21
CA ILE A 67 2.86 -7.36 -10.72
C ILE A 67 2.75 -7.24 -12.23
N PRO A 68 3.18 -8.24 -13.02
CA PRO A 68 3.02 -8.24 -14.46
C PRO A 68 1.54 -8.41 -14.84
N VAL A 69 1.10 -7.61 -15.79
CA VAL A 69 -0.24 -7.67 -16.37
C VAL A 69 -0.17 -7.61 -17.89
N ARG A 70 -1.14 -8.24 -18.57
CA ARG A 70 -1.28 -8.13 -20.01
C ARG A 70 -2.50 -7.29 -20.35
N VAL A 71 -2.27 -6.22 -21.08
CA VAL A 71 -3.31 -5.31 -21.57
C VAL A 71 -3.66 -5.68 -22.99
N PRO A 72 -4.94 -5.78 -23.39
CA PRO A 72 -5.34 -6.10 -24.75
C PRO A 72 -4.69 -5.16 -25.78
N GLY A 73 -4.15 -5.74 -26.84
CA GLY A 73 -3.46 -5.00 -27.90
C GLY A 73 -2.04 -4.53 -27.57
N CYS A 74 -1.52 -4.81 -26.37
CA CYS A 74 -0.14 -4.54 -26.00
C CYS A 74 0.71 -5.82 -26.12
N PRO A 75 1.76 -5.86 -26.98
CA PRO A 75 2.62 -7.03 -27.13
C PRO A 75 3.60 -7.20 -25.95
N ARG A 76 3.85 -6.14 -25.17
CA ARG A 76 4.72 -6.16 -23.98
C ARG A 76 3.93 -6.43 -22.72
N ALA A 77 4.57 -7.08 -21.76
CA ALA A 77 4.06 -7.10 -20.39
C ALA A 77 4.09 -5.69 -19.82
N CYS A 78 2.95 -5.27 -19.26
CA CYS A 78 2.84 -4.06 -18.45
C CYS A 78 2.93 -4.45 -16.99
N TYR A 79 3.17 -3.48 -16.10
CA TYR A 79 3.30 -3.72 -14.69
C TYR A 79 2.44 -2.75 -13.89
N LEU A 80 1.85 -3.24 -12.80
CA LEU A 80 1.20 -2.44 -11.78
C LEU A 80 2.02 -2.56 -10.48
N GLN A 81 2.31 -1.46 -9.84
CA GLN A 81 2.88 -1.47 -8.48
C GLN A 81 1.81 -1.99 -7.53
N PHE A 82 2.10 -3.06 -6.80
CA PHE A 82 1.19 -3.55 -5.77
C PHE A 82 1.35 -2.70 -4.50
N ASP A 83 0.27 -2.06 -4.10
CA ASP A 83 0.28 -1.05 -3.04
C ASP A 83 -0.96 -1.21 -2.14
N THR A 84 -0.78 -1.82 -0.96
CA THR A 84 -1.86 -1.98 0.03
C THR A 84 -2.15 -0.68 0.79
N GLY A 85 -1.33 0.35 0.65
CA GLY A 85 -1.60 1.71 1.11
C GLY A 85 -2.56 2.47 0.18
N ALA A 86 -2.67 2.04 -1.09
CA ALA A 86 -3.62 2.59 -2.06
C ALA A 86 -4.98 1.87 -1.93
N PRO A 87 -6.08 2.59 -1.61
CA PRO A 87 -7.38 1.95 -1.38
C PRO A 87 -8.09 1.48 -2.65
N TYR A 88 -7.61 1.83 -3.82
CA TYR A 88 -8.17 1.44 -5.13
C TYR A 88 -7.11 1.43 -6.21
N THR A 89 -7.35 0.60 -7.21
CA THR A 89 -6.51 0.45 -8.40
C THR A 89 -6.69 1.66 -9.32
N LEU A 90 -5.59 2.13 -9.90
CA LEU A 90 -5.55 3.28 -10.80
C LEU A 90 -4.46 3.12 -11.86
N LEU A 91 -4.54 3.91 -12.94
CA LEU A 91 -3.50 3.96 -13.97
C LEU A 91 -2.82 5.34 -14.00
N TYR A 92 -1.63 5.39 -14.57
CA TYR A 92 -0.86 6.62 -14.74
C TYR A 92 -1.08 7.22 -16.12
N ALA A 93 -1.57 8.46 -16.17
CA ALA A 93 -1.99 9.12 -17.40
C ALA A 93 -0.90 9.18 -18.48
N LYS A 94 0.35 9.52 -18.08
CA LYS A 94 1.47 9.59 -19.03
C LYS A 94 1.83 8.20 -19.58
N SER A 95 1.91 7.18 -18.72
CA SER A 95 2.21 5.80 -19.14
C SER A 95 1.15 5.24 -20.08
N VAL A 96 -0.15 5.52 -19.80
CA VAL A 96 -1.26 5.13 -20.68
C VAL A 96 -1.15 5.83 -22.05
N ALA A 97 -0.84 7.13 -22.05
CA ALA A 97 -0.65 7.88 -23.30
C ALA A 97 0.53 7.33 -24.13
N ALA A 98 1.67 7.05 -23.48
CA ALA A 98 2.85 6.45 -24.12
C ALA A 98 2.55 5.06 -24.72
N LEU A 99 1.80 4.20 -23.99
CA LEU A 99 1.37 2.89 -24.51
C LEU A 99 0.47 3.02 -25.74
N ARG A 100 -0.53 3.89 -25.69
CA ARG A 100 -1.45 4.12 -26.82
C ARG A 100 -0.76 4.66 -28.04
N ALA A 101 0.27 5.50 -27.86
CA ALA A 101 1.08 6.02 -28.96
C ALA A 101 1.97 4.94 -29.58
N ALA A 102 2.62 4.12 -28.73
CA ALA A 102 3.53 3.07 -29.22
C ALA A 102 2.80 1.84 -29.77
N TYR A 103 1.62 1.51 -29.24
CA TYR A 103 0.86 0.31 -29.59
C TYR A 103 -0.59 0.67 -29.93
N PRO A 104 -0.91 0.99 -31.20
CA PRO A 104 -2.25 1.39 -31.63
C PRO A 104 -3.36 0.40 -31.25
N GLY A 105 -3.06 -0.90 -31.15
CA GLY A 105 -4.00 -1.93 -30.71
C GLY A 105 -4.53 -1.73 -29.30
N THR A 106 -3.86 -0.91 -28.45
CA THR A 106 -4.29 -0.61 -27.08
C THR A 106 -5.30 0.54 -27.01
N GLN A 107 -5.50 1.30 -28.11
CA GLN A 107 -6.28 2.56 -28.07
C GLN A 107 -7.71 2.35 -27.59
N ALA A 108 -8.37 1.29 -28.00
CA ALA A 108 -9.73 0.97 -27.57
C ALA A 108 -9.79 0.56 -26.11
N ALA A 109 -8.90 -0.35 -25.70
CA ALA A 109 -8.87 -0.88 -24.32
C ALA A 109 -8.46 0.18 -23.29
N LEU A 110 -7.59 1.12 -23.66
CA LEU A 110 -7.10 2.19 -22.82
C LEU A 110 -7.73 3.54 -23.13
N ALA A 111 -8.87 3.58 -23.82
CA ALA A 111 -9.63 4.81 -24.00
C ALA A 111 -10.09 5.37 -22.64
N ALA A 112 -9.80 6.64 -22.39
CA ALA A 112 -10.00 7.24 -21.07
C ALA A 112 -10.78 8.55 -21.13
N PRO A 113 -12.07 8.54 -21.54
CA PRO A 113 -12.90 9.73 -21.49
C PRO A 113 -13.03 10.20 -20.04
N HIS A 114 -12.86 11.51 -19.82
CA HIS A 114 -12.90 12.15 -18.51
C HIS A 114 -11.92 11.49 -17.51
N ASP A 115 -10.69 11.25 -17.94
CA ASP A 115 -9.61 10.65 -17.13
C ASP A 115 -10.00 9.32 -16.46
N THR A 116 -10.81 8.50 -17.14
CA THR A 116 -11.25 7.21 -16.61
C THR A 116 -11.27 6.16 -17.72
N VAL A 117 -10.46 5.09 -17.57
CA VAL A 117 -10.55 3.89 -18.39
C VAL A 117 -11.73 3.05 -17.90
N ARG A 118 -12.55 2.55 -18.82
CA ARG A 118 -13.77 1.80 -18.49
C ARG A 118 -13.72 0.39 -19.08
N ASN A 119 -14.22 -0.58 -18.29
CA ASN A 119 -14.38 -1.97 -18.70
C ASN A 119 -13.09 -2.60 -19.28
N LEU A 120 -11.96 -2.28 -18.65
CA LEU A 120 -10.68 -2.88 -19.01
C LEU A 120 -10.60 -4.29 -18.45
N THR A 121 -10.55 -5.29 -19.30
CA THR A 121 -10.16 -6.66 -18.91
C THR A 121 -8.68 -6.83 -19.17
N PHE A 122 -7.92 -7.15 -18.14
CA PHE A 122 -6.50 -7.46 -18.25
C PHE A 122 -6.20 -8.82 -17.62
N THR A 123 -5.17 -9.49 -18.13
CA THR A 123 -4.67 -10.74 -17.54
C THR A 123 -3.74 -10.40 -16.40
N LEU A 124 -3.93 -11.05 -15.26
CA LEU A 124 -3.07 -11.00 -14.07
C LEU A 124 -2.68 -12.44 -13.74
N GLY A 125 -1.39 -12.77 -13.90
CA GLY A 125 -0.93 -14.15 -13.72
C GLY A 125 -1.66 -15.13 -14.63
N ASP A 126 -2.30 -16.15 -14.04
CA ASP A 126 -3.08 -17.19 -14.70
C ASP A 126 -4.59 -16.87 -14.77
N GLY A 127 -5.02 -15.69 -14.31
CA GLY A 127 -6.42 -15.28 -14.29
C GLY A 127 -6.68 -13.96 -15.03
N GLN A 128 -7.96 -13.56 -15.01
CA GLN A 128 -8.41 -12.30 -15.60
C GLN A 128 -9.09 -11.41 -14.57
N VAL A 129 -8.86 -10.12 -14.71
CA VAL A 129 -9.50 -9.08 -13.89
C VAL A 129 -10.21 -8.10 -14.81
N LEU A 130 -11.52 -7.94 -14.62
CA LEU A 130 -12.29 -6.87 -15.21
C LEU A 130 -12.29 -5.67 -14.26
N ALA A 131 -11.76 -4.57 -14.71
CA ALA A 131 -11.86 -3.28 -14.03
C ALA A 131 -12.95 -2.44 -14.70
N ARG A 132 -14.06 -2.22 -13.99
CA ARG A 132 -15.20 -1.43 -14.51
C ARG A 132 -14.85 0.02 -14.72
N ARG A 133 -14.03 0.59 -13.81
CA ARG A 133 -13.60 1.98 -13.84
C ARG A 133 -12.22 2.09 -13.20
N LEU A 134 -11.25 2.61 -13.94
CA LEU A 134 -9.89 2.91 -13.46
C LEU A 134 -9.62 4.40 -13.68
N PRO A 135 -9.50 5.20 -12.63
CA PRO A 135 -9.13 6.60 -12.78
C PRO A 135 -7.68 6.73 -13.26
N LEU A 136 -7.42 7.76 -14.04
CA LEU A 136 -6.07 8.17 -14.40
C LEU A 136 -5.54 9.17 -13.38
N LEU A 137 -4.41 8.82 -12.75
CA LEU A 137 -3.66 9.75 -11.93
C LEU A 137 -2.61 10.47 -12.80
N ARG A 138 -2.44 11.77 -12.60
CA ARG A 138 -1.35 12.52 -13.22
C ARG A 138 -0.02 11.96 -12.76
N GLY A 139 0.76 11.42 -13.68
CA GLY A 139 2.04 10.77 -13.39
C GLY A 139 2.40 9.70 -14.41
N GLY A 140 3.42 8.91 -14.06
CA GLY A 140 4.00 7.87 -14.91
C GLY A 140 5.04 8.41 -15.90
N ALA A 141 5.63 7.50 -16.67
CA ALA A 141 6.62 7.82 -17.69
C ALA A 141 5.91 8.30 -18.98
N SER A 142 6.42 9.38 -19.58
CA SER A 142 5.92 9.90 -20.87
C SER A 142 6.43 9.11 -22.08
N GLU A 143 7.43 8.25 -21.87
CA GLU A 143 8.05 7.41 -22.90
C GLU A 143 8.18 5.98 -22.36
N LEU A 144 8.13 5.03 -23.25
CA LEU A 144 8.40 3.62 -22.91
C LEU A 144 9.91 3.40 -22.77
N PRO A 145 10.33 2.51 -21.86
CA PRO A 145 11.73 2.13 -21.77
C PRO A 145 12.23 1.62 -23.13
N ALA A 146 13.41 2.10 -23.55
CA ALA A 146 14.07 1.65 -24.80
C ALA A 146 14.43 0.15 -24.73
N ASP A 147 14.86 -0.29 -23.54
CA ASP A 147 15.06 -1.72 -23.27
C ASP A 147 13.71 -2.43 -23.20
N SER A 148 13.52 -3.41 -24.11
CA SER A 148 12.30 -4.21 -24.16
C SER A 148 12.08 -5.10 -22.93
N ALA A 149 13.13 -5.43 -22.20
CA ALA A 149 13.08 -6.21 -20.96
C ALA A 149 12.73 -5.35 -19.72
N ALA A 150 12.91 -4.04 -19.81
CA ALA A 150 12.60 -3.15 -18.70
C ALA A 150 11.08 -3.08 -18.42
N PRO A 151 10.65 -3.04 -17.14
CA PRO A 151 9.24 -2.99 -16.78
C PRO A 151 8.56 -1.72 -17.30
N VAL A 152 7.40 -1.88 -17.93
CA VAL A 152 6.52 -0.75 -18.30
C VAL A 152 5.50 -0.55 -17.18
N LEU A 153 5.81 0.31 -16.24
CA LEU A 153 4.91 0.62 -15.13
C LEU A 153 3.76 1.52 -15.58
N ILE A 154 2.53 1.03 -15.49
CA ILE A 154 1.34 1.72 -16.00
C ILE A 154 0.37 2.20 -14.93
N GLY A 155 0.58 1.81 -13.67
CA GLY A 155 -0.34 2.18 -12.60
C GLY A 155 -0.05 1.48 -11.28
N THR A 156 -1.02 1.55 -10.40
CA THR A 156 -1.02 0.93 -9.08
C THR A 156 -2.17 -0.08 -8.98
N LEU A 157 -1.88 -1.29 -8.52
CA LEU A 157 -2.84 -2.30 -8.10
C LEU A 157 -3.09 -2.12 -6.61
N GLY A 158 -4.25 -1.60 -6.28
CA GLY A 158 -4.59 -1.24 -4.91
C GLY A 158 -5.16 -2.39 -4.08
N SER A 159 -5.44 -2.09 -2.83
CA SER A 159 -6.02 -3.03 -1.87
C SER A 159 -7.48 -3.40 -2.15
N ASP A 160 -8.16 -2.74 -3.11
CA ASP A 160 -9.46 -3.18 -3.64
C ASP A 160 -9.40 -4.60 -4.21
N LEU A 161 -8.24 -5.06 -4.67
CA LEU A 161 -8.02 -6.47 -5.05
C LEU A 161 -8.30 -7.44 -3.91
N LEU A 162 -8.06 -7.04 -2.66
CA LEU A 162 -8.12 -7.89 -1.47
C LEU A 162 -9.55 -8.05 -0.91
N GLU A 163 -10.49 -7.19 -1.30
CA GLU A 163 -11.81 -7.12 -0.69
C GLU A 163 -12.58 -8.46 -0.77
N GLY A 164 -12.85 -9.05 0.41
CA GLY A 164 -13.52 -10.36 0.52
C GLY A 164 -12.67 -11.57 0.13
N ARG A 165 -11.35 -11.42 0.02
CA ARG A 165 -10.41 -12.45 -0.47
C ARG A 165 -9.26 -12.69 0.50
N VAL A 166 -8.48 -13.69 0.18
CA VAL A 166 -7.20 -14.02 0.80
C VAL A 166 -6.10 -13.74 -0.20
N LEU A 167 -5.04 -13.06 0.24
CA LEU A 167 -3.81 -12.93 -0.51
C LEU A 167 -2.68 -13.64 0.25
N VAL A 168 -1.98 -14.52 -0.43
CA VAL A 168 -0.71 -15.10 0.01
C VAL A 168 0.41 -14.42 -0.76
N LEU A 169 1.41 -13.90 -0.04
CA LEU A 169 2.65 -13.37 -0.64
C LEU A 169 3.82 -14.24 -0.21
N ASP A 170 4.40 -14.97 -1.15
CA ASP A 170 5.65 -15.73 -0.98
C ASP A 170 6.80 -14.86 -1.48
N TYR A 171 7.47 -14.16 -0.57
CA TYR A 171 8.58 -13.28 -0.90
C TYR A 171 9.82 -14.03 -1.38
N ALA A 172 10.03 -15.26 -0.88
CA ALA A 172 11.18 -16.06 -1.27
C ALA A 172 11.06 -16.53 -2.73
N ARG A 173 9.84 -16.90 -3.15
CA ARG A 173 9.57 -17.35 -4.51
C ARG A 173 9.09 -16.24 -5.44
N GLN A 174 8.94 -15.02 -4.92
CA GLN A 174 8.38 -13.87 -5.66
C GLN A 174 7.04 -14.21 -6.32
N ARG A 175 6.13 -14.78 -5.56
CA ARG A 175 4.83 -15.25 -6.03
C ARG A 175 3.72 -14.73 -5.15
N MET A 176 2.63 -14.34 -5.77
CA MET A 176 1.37 -14.05 -5.10
C MET A 176 0.30 -15.06 -5.49
N GLU A 177 -0.59 -15.36 -4.56
CA GLU A 177 -1.79 -16.13 -4.80
C GLU A 177 -2.99 -15.42 -4.19
N LEU A 178 -4.00 -15.13 -5.01
CA LEU A 178 -5.28 -14.62 -4.57
C LEU A 178 -6.27 -15.77 -4.51
N ALA A 179 -6.86 -16.01 -3.35
CA ALA A 179 -7.72 -17.18 -3.11
C ALA A 179 -9.04 -16.78 -2.41
N ALA A 180 -10.00 -17.69 -2.44
CA ALA A 180 -11.25 -17.53 -1.69
C ALA A 180 -11.08 -17.90 -0.19
N GLN A 181 -10.12 -18.76 0.12
CA GLN A 181 -9.81 -19.25 1.46
C GLN A 181 -8.29 -19.46 1.60
N VAL A 182 -7.81 -19.44 2.83
CA VAL A 182 -6.40 -19.77 3.10
C VAL A 182 -6.14 -21.23 2.73
N PRO A 183 -5.10 -21.53 1.93
CA PRO A 183 -4.68 -22.91 1.65
C PRO A 183 -4.42 -23.67 2.96
N ALA A 184 -4.99 -24.88 3.09
CA ALA A 184 -4.98 -25.63 4.34
C ALA A 184 -3.55 -25.92 4.86
N GLU A 185 -2.63 -26.22 3.95
CA GLU A 185 -1.21 -26.46 4.26
C GLU A 185 -0.50 -25.22 4.84
N LEU A 186 -0.86 -24.02 4.37
CA LEU A 186 -0.34 -22.77 4.90
C LEU A 186 -1.01 -22.40 6.22
N ALA A 187 -2.33 -22.65 6.34
CA ALA A 187 -3.07 -22.40 7.58
C ALA A 187 -2.51 -23.19 8.76
N ALA A 188 -2.10 -24.45 8.54
CA ALA A 188 -1.54 -25.32 9.55
C ALA A 188 -0.17 -24.85 10.10
N ARG A 189 0.56 -24.04 9.32
CA ARG A 189 1.92 -23.56 9.63
C ARG A 189 1.96 -22.07 9.99
N ALA A 190 0.86 -21.36 9.85
CA ALA A 190 0.83 -19.92 10.04
C ALA A 190 0.49 -19.55 11.49
N THR A 191 1.18 -18.56 12.02
CA THR A 191 0.76 -17.81 13.20
C THR A 191 -0.13 -16.68 12.75
N PHE A 192 -1.38 -16.62 13.26
CA PHE A 192 -2.35 -15.58 12.90
C PHE A 192 -2.53 -14.57 14.02
N VAL A 193 -2.69 -13.32 13.63
CA VAL A 193 -3.14 -12.21 14.49
C VAL A 193 -4.37 -11.54 13.86
N PRO A 194 -5.24 -10.87 14.64
CA PRO A 194 -6.40 -10.17 14.10
C PRO A 194 -5.99 -9.09 13.07
N LEU A 195 -6.74 -9.01 11.97
CA LEU A 195 -6.59 -8.01 10.92
C LEU A 195 -7.87 -7.18 10.81
N ALA A 196 -7.73 -5.86 10.71
CA ALA A 196 -8.80 -4.95 10.34
C ALA A 196 -8.57 -4.43 8.91
N PHE A 197 -9.65 -4.41 8.12
CA PHE A 197 -9.64 -3.90 6.74
C PHE A 197 -10.59 -2.71 6.60
N LYS A 198 -10.24 -1.60 7.26
CA LYS A 198 -11.05 -0.38 7.27
C LYS A 198 -10.60 0.56 6.14
N SER A 199 -11.56 1.05 5.35
CA SER A 199 -11.29 1.90 4.19
C SER A 199 -10.21 1.28 3.28
N ARG A 200 -10.20 -0.05 3.18
CA ARG A 200 -9.22 -0.85 2.44
C ARG A 200 -7.77 -0.67 2.88
N ARG A 201 -7.54 -0.36 4.13
CA ARG A 201 -6.20 -0.40 4.72
C ARG A 201 -6.02 -1.68 5.52
N VAL A 202 -4.92 -2.35 5.30
CA VAL A 202 -4.54 -3.56 6.04
C VAL A 202 -3.91 -3.14 7.35
N MET A 203 -4.57 -3.44 8.46
CA MET A 203 -4.13 -3.07 9.79
C MET A 203 -4.18 -4.30 10.70
N PHE A 204 -3.17 -4.47 11.54
CA PHE A 204 -3.11 -5.56 12.53
C PHE A 204 -2.30 -5.13 13.75
N ASP A 205 -2.51 -5.82 14.87
CA ASP A 205 -1.78 -5.56 16.10
C ASP A 205 -0.45 -6.31 16.10
N ALA A 206 0.62 -5.57 16.39
CA ALA A 206 1.96 -6.12 16.56
C ALA A 206 2.70 -5.37 17.67
N ALA A 207 3.65 -6.05 18.33
CA ALA A 207 4.48 -5.39 19.33
C ALA A 207 5.86 -5.04 18.78
N VAL A 208 6.39 -3.91 19.23
CA VAL A 208 7.78 -3.51 19.06
C VAL A 208 8.31 -3.12 20.44
N GLN A 209 9.40 -3.74 20.85
CA GLN A 209 9.94 -3.57 22.22
C GLN A 209 8.88 -3.81 23.31
N GLY A 210 8.05 -4.84 23.16
CA GLY A 210 7.00 -5.21 24.10
C GLY A 210 5.76 -4.30 24.12
N GLN A 211 5.72 -3.24 23.32
CA GLN A 211 4.57 -2.35 23.19
C GLN A 211 3.70 -2.76 22.01
N THR A 212 2.54 -3.34 22.29
CA THR A 212 1.54 -3.68 21.25
C THR A 212 0.83 -2.43 20.78
N LYS A 213 0.82 -2.23 19.46
CA LYS A 213 0.10 -1.15 18.78
C LYS A 213 -0.47 -1.66 17.47
N GLN A 214 -1.52 -1.01 17.00
CA GLN A 214 -2.04 -1.26 15.66
C GLN A 214 -1.04 -0.72 14.62
N MET A 215 -0.61 -1.57 13.70
CA MET A 215 0.29 -1.26 12.58
C MET A 215 -0.48 -1.29 11.27
N MET A 216 -0.17 -0.37 10.38
CA MET A 216 -0.64 -0.44 8.99
C MET A 216 0.40 -1.20 8.16
N PHE A 217 -0.03 -2.12 7.31
CA PHE A 217 0.84 -2.80 6.35
C PHE A 217 0.69 -2.17 4.97
N ASP A 218 1.81 -1.74 4.42
CA ASP A 218 1.87 -1.00 3.15
C ASP A 218 2.95 -1.55 2.24
N THR A 219 2.54 -2.34 1.23
CA THR A 219 3.46 -2.88 0.22
C THR A 219 4.02 -1.80 -0.70
N GLY A 220 3.37 -0.63 -0.80
CA GLY A 220 3.88 0.55 -1.52
C GLY A 220 5.10 1.16 -0.85
N SER A 221 5.27 0.97 0.45
CA SER A 221 6.46 1.35 1.23
C SER A 221 7.53 0.26 1.25
N SER A 222 7.79 -0.38 0.11
CA SER A 222 8.54 -1.63 -0.05
C SER A 222 9.88 -1.67 0.67
N ALA A 223 10.68 -0.61 0.57
CA ALA A 223 12.04 -0.54 1.10
C ALA A 223 12.11 -0.15 2.59
N ALA A 224 10.97 -0.11 3.29
CA ALA A 224 10.94 0.25 4.70
C ALA A 224 10.72 -0.98 5.58
N GLY A 225 11.38 -0.99 6.76
CA GLY A 225 11.02 -1.89 7.86
C GLY A 225 9.81 -1.35 8.60
N LEU A 226 10.02 -0.32 9.40
CA LEU A 226 8.97 0.41 10.12
C LEU A 226 9.09 1.90 9.83
N ILE A 227 8.03 2.52 9.34
CA ILE A 227 7.89 3.98 9.27
C ILE A 227 7.11 4.44 10.49
N THR A 228 7.67 5.36 11.27
CA THR A 228 7.09 5.82 12.54
C THR A 228 7.40 7.30 12.79
N SER A 229 7.08 7.81 13.99
CA SER A 229 7.41 9.18 14.38
C SER A 229 8.92 9.36 14.56
N GLN A 230 9.40 10.60 14.47
CA GLN A 230 10.80 10.91 14.71
C GLN A 230 11.26 10.46 16.10
N ALA A 231 10.46 10.68 17.13
CA ALA A 231 10.78 10.27 18.50
C ALA A 231 10.95 8.74 18.64
N ASN A 232 10.07 7.95 18.03
CA ASN A 232 10.23 6.48 18.00
C ASN A 232 11.43 6.06 17.14
N TRP A 233 11.70 6.76 16.04
CA TRP A 233 12.86 6.51 15.19
C TRP A 233 14.16 6.70 15.96
N GLU A 234 14.29 7.79 16.73
CA GLU A 234 15.45 8.06 17.59
C GLU A 234 15.64 6.96 18.66
N GLN A 235 14.55 6.53 19.28
CA GLN A 235 14.56 5.47 20.31
C GLN A 235 14.93 4.09 19.73
N LEU A 236 14.47 3.78 18.50
CA LEU A 236 14.65 2.46 17.87
C LEU A 236 15.95 2.37 17.06
N ALA A 237 16.61 3.48 16.78
CA ALA A 237 17.85 3.51 16.00
C ALA A 237 18.94 2.68 16.69
N ARG A 238 19.70 1.94 15.89
CA ARG A 238 20.91 1.25 16.40
C ARG A 238 21.94 2.29 16.83
N PRO A 239 22.47 2.20 18.05
CA PRO A 239 23.53 3.12 18.49
C PRO A 239 24.70 3.15 17.48
N GLY A 240 25.12 4.35 17.10
CA GLY A 240 26.24 4.57 16.17
C GLY A 240 25.94 4.30 14.69
N ALA A 241 24.74 3.84 14.33
CA ALA A 241 24.38 3.68 12.93
C ALA A 241 24.19 5.03 12.24
N GLN A 242 24.69 5.16 11.01
CA GLN A 242 24.54 6.37 10.22
C GLN A 242 23.20 6.37 9.49
N PRO A 243 22.37 7.42 9.62
CA PRO A 243 21.15 7.55 8.87
C PRO A 243 21.39 7.76 7.38
N SER A 244 20.57 7.18 6.54
CA SER A 244 20.46 7.52 5.12
C SER A 244 19.29 8.47 4.89
N THR A 245 19.49 9.46 4.02
CA THR A 245 18.45 10.44 3.68
C THR A 245 18.15 10.36 2.19
N THR A 246 16.88 10.20 1.83
CA THR A 246 16.45 10.13 0.43
C THR A 246 15.16 10.91 0.21
N ALA A 247 15.04 11.54 -0.97
CA ALA A 247 13.79 12.15 -1.38
C ALA A 247 12.80 11.05 -1.81
N VAL A 248 11.55 11.18 -1.39
CA VAL A 248 10.46 10.29 -1.80
C VAL A 248 9.28 11.10 -2.31
N ASN A 249 8.60 10.61 -3.34
CA ASN A 249 7.37 11.22 -3.81
C ASN A 249 6.19 10.56 -3.11
N SER A 250 5.35 11.36 -2.48
CA SER A 250 4.09 10.92 -1.87
C SER A 250 2.96 11.79 -2.41
N TRP A 251 2.14 11.21 -3.28
CA TRP A 251 0.97 11.88 -3.88
C TRP A 251 1.29 13.23 -4.54
N GLY A 252 2.44 13.30 -5.25
CA GLY A 252 2.88 14.50 -5.96
C GLY A 252 3.62 15.52 -5.11
N LYS A 253 3.90 15.22 -3.83
CA LYS A 253 4.78 16.02 -2.96
C LYS A 253 6.09 15.29 -2.76
N THR A 254 7.19 16.03 -2.84
CA THR A 254 8.50 15.52 -2.44
C THR A 254 8.65 15.67 -0.93
N LEU A 255 8.89 14.55 -0.25
CA LEU A 255 9.15 14.47 1.18
C LEU A 255 10.56 13.91 1.39
N THR A 256 11.12 14.08 2.58
CA THR A 256 12.43 13.54 2.93
C THR A 256 12.25 12.33 3.84
N LYS A 257 12.81 11.20 3.42
CA LYS A 257 12.84 9.95 4.18
C LYS A 257 14.19 9.82 4.88
N HIS A 258 14.17 9.64 6.21
CA HIS A 258 15.32 9.35 7.04
C HIS A 258 15.24 7.92 7.55
N SER A 259 16.16 7.07 7.11
CA SER A 259 16.17 5.65 7.48
C SER A 259 17.47 5.29 8.19
N VAL A 260 17.37 4.45 9.22
CA VAL A 260 18.51 3.96 9.98
C VAL A 260 18.32 2.47 10.33
N ALA A 261 19.42 1.74 10.48
CA ALA A 261 19.38 0.37 10.98
C ALA A 261 18.83 0.31 12.40
N THR A 262 18.04 -0.72 12.72
CA THR A 262 17.49 -0.97 14.05
C THR A 262 17.76 -2.41 14.51
N PRO A 263 18.06 -2.65 15.82
CA PRO A 263 18.09 -3.98 16.40
C PRO A 263 16.70 -4.48 16.80
N ALA A 264 15.65 -3.66 16.69
CA ALA A 264 14.31 -3.98 17.13
C ALA A 264 13.66 -5.08 16.28
N ASN A 265 12.80 -5.86 16.90
CA ASN A 265 11.98 -6.87 16.26
C ASN A 265 10.51 -6.43 16.23
N LEU A 266 9.81 -6.89 15.19
CA LEU A 266 8.37 -6.96 15.13
C LEU A 266 7.92 -8.25 15.77
N GLU A 267 7.01 -8.20 16.73
CA GLU A 267 6.46 -9.36 17.42
C GLU A 267 5.02 -9.59 16.96
N LEU A 268 4.79 -10.75 16.35
CA LEU A 268 3.49 -11.21 15.84
C LEU A 268 3.11 -12.52 16.55
N GLY A 269 2.27 -12.45 17.58
CA GLY A 269 2.04 -13.57 18.46
C GLY A 269 3.37 -14.05 19.08
N ALA A 270 3.74 -15.30 18.89
CA ALA A 270 5.02 -15.85 19.36
C ALA A 270 6.20 -15.58 18.40
N ALA A 271 5.95 -15.12 17.18
CA ALA A 271 7.00 -14.89 16.19
C ALA A 271 7.70 -13.55 16.40
N LYS A 272 9.04 -13.57 16.34
CA LYS A 272 9.89 -12.37 16.34
C LYS A 272 10.58 -12.22 15.01
N ILE A 273 10.40 -11.08 14.37
CA ILE A 273 10.88 -10.77 13.01
C ILE A 273 11.75 -9.53 13.09
N PRO A 274 13.02 -9.55 12.64
CA PRO A 274 13.84 -8.36 12.60
C PRO A 274 13.21 -7.26 11.72
N LEU A 275 13.07 -6.05 12.26
CA LEU A 275 12.61 -4.89 11.50
C LEU A 275 13.66 -4.42 10.48
N GLN A 276 14.93 -4.67 10.75
CA GLN A 276 16.11 -4.27 9.99
C GLN A 276 16.31 -2.75 9.93
N THR A 277 15.28 -1.99 9.56
CA THR A 277 15.33 -0.51 9.45
C THR A 277 14.14 0.14 10.12
N VAL A 278 14.38 1.32 10.66
CA VAL A 278 13.33 2.23 11.11
C VAL A 278 13.48 3.56 10.36
N THR A 279 12.36 4.18 10.05
CA THR A 279 12.27 5.33 9.15
C THR A 279 11.34 6.39 9.75
N TYR A 280 11.66 7.68 9.58
CA TYR A 280 10.66 8.73 9.69
C TYR A 280 10.62 9.59 8.42
N ILE A 281 9.48 10.23 8.20
CA ILE A 281 9.25 11.08 7.03
C ILE A 281 9.16 12.53 7.48
N GLU A 282 10.04 13.35 6.95
CA GLU A 282 10.06 14.80 7.16
C GLU A 282 9.31 15.52 6.03
N GLY A 283 8.68 16.65 6.35
CA GLY A 283 7.95 17.47 5.38
C GLY A 283 6.46 17.12 5.26
N MET A 284 5.95 16.26 6.15
CA MET A 284 4.50 16.06 6.27
C MET A 284 3.81 17.36 6.71
N THR A 285 2.57 17.57 6.26
CA THR A 285 1.78 18.71 6.74
C THR A 285 1.41 18.51 8.20
N PHE A 286 1.23 19.61 8.96
CA PHE A 286 0.75 19.57 10.34
C PHE A 286 -0.48 18.67 10.53
N MET A 287 -1.44 18.70 9.59
CA MET A 287 -2.61 17.84 9.63
C MET A 287 -2.26 16.35 9.47
N GLN A 288 -1.31 16.01 8.60
CA GLN A 288 -0.84 14.64 8.42
C GLN A 288 -0.12 14.12 9.68
N GLU A 289 0.73 14.95 10.28
CA GLU A 289 1.40 14.62 11.55
C GLU A 289 0.39 14.42 12.68
N MET A 290 -0.59 15.32 12.80
CA MET A 290 -1.68 15.20 13.76
C MET A 290 -2.46 13.92 13.58
N LEU A 291 -2.89 13.60 12.34
CA LEU A 291 -3.60 12.36 12.03
C LEU A 291 -2.77 11.14 12.39
N THR A 292 -1.48 11.13 12.08
CA THR A 292 -0.57 10.03 12.45
C THR A 292 -0.43 9.91 13.96
N ARG A 293 -0.24 11.02 14.66
CA ARG A 293 -0.02 11.06 16.11
C ARG A 293 -1.26 10.66 16.91
N PHE A 294 -2.46 11.10 16.48
CA PHE A 294 -3.73 10.83 17.18
C PHE A 294 -4.48 9.60 16.64
N SER A 295 -4.02 8.96 15.57
CA SER A 295 -4.62 7.72 15.05
C SER A 295 -4.45 6.51 15.99
N GLY A 296 -3.57 6.60 16.97
CA GLY A 296 -3.20 5.46 17.83
C GLY A 296 -2.34 4.41 17.12
N LEU A 297 -1.95 4.66 15.86
CA LEU A 297 -1.11 3.74 15.09
C LEU A 297 0.32 3.74 15.62
N GLY A 298 0.91 2.55 15.73
CA GLY A 298 2.31 2.37 16.07
C GLY A 298 3.27 2.75 14.95
N GLY A 299 2.78 2.68 13.70
CA GLY A 299 3.53 2.99 12.50
C GLY A 299 3.00 2.25 11.28
N MET A 300 3.77 2.32 10.21
CA MET A 300 3.50 1.66 8.94
C MET A 300 4.64 0.69 8.61
N LEU A 301 4.30 -0.56 8.39
CA LEU A 301 5.24 -1.63 8.02
C LEU A 301 5.32 -1.74 6.51
N GLY A 302 6.53 -1.72 5.97
CA GLY A 302 6.78 -2.07 4.58
C GLY A 302 7.07 -3.56 4.41
N ASN A 303 7.67 -3.92 3.27
CA ASN A 303 7.93 -5.32 2.94
C ASN A 303 9.19 -5.90 3.63
N VAL A 304 10.13 -5.03 4.07
CA VAL A 304 11.45 -5.47 4.56
C VAL A 304 11.40 -6.53 5.67
N PRO A 305 10.54 -6.46 6.70
CA PRO A 305 10.49 -7.49 7.74
C PRO A 305 10.05 -8.86 7.22
N PHE A 306 9.32 -8.89 6.11
CA PHE A 306 8.73 -10.10 5.55
C PHE A 306 9.54 -10.74 4.42
N MET A 307 10.66 -10.12 4.01
CA MET A 307 11.53 -10.67 2.98
C MET A 307 11.97 -12.10 3.29
N GLY A 308 11.90 -12.98 2.28
CA GLY A 308 12.20 -14.40 2.42
C GLY A 308 11.14 -15.24 3.15
N ARG A 309 9.99 -14.64 3.50
CA ARG A 309 8.89 -15.29 4.25
C ARG A 309 7.62 -15.38 3.40
N ILE A 310 6.65 -16.11 3.92
CA ILE A 310 5.29 -16.13 3.38
C ILE A 310 4.38 -15.42 4.38
N ILE A 311 3.59 -14.43 3.88
CA ILE A 311 2.54 -13.79 4.65
C ILE A 311 1.18 -14.05 4.03
N ILE A 312 0.14 -13.99 4.85
CA ILE A 312 -1.24 -14.23 4.47
C ILE A 312 -2.09 -13.03 4.92
N LEU A 313 -2.71 -12.34 3.97
CA LEU A 313 -3.71 -11.31 4.22
C LEU A 313 -5.09 -11.93 4.02
N ASP A 314 -5.65 -12.52 5.06
CA ASP A 314 -7.00 -13.10 5.03
C ASP A 314 -8.01 -11.99 5.41
N VAL A 315 -8.37 -11.17 4.42
CA VAL A 315 -9.33 -10.07 4.61
C VAL A 315 -10.72 -10.62 4.91
N ARG A 316 -11.08 -11.78 4.34
CA ARG A 316 -12.35 -12.43 4.56
C ARG A 316 -12.48 -12.98 5.99
N GLY A 317 -11.42 -13.61 6.49
CA GLY A 317 -11.34 -14.18 7.84
C GLY A 317 -10.86 -13.19 8.89
N ALA A 318 -10.61 -11.92 8.52
CA ALA A 318 -10.14 -10.84 9.38
C ALA A 318 -8.86 -11.22 10.18
N ARG A 319 -7.85 -11.80 9.50
CA ARG A 319 -6.60 -12.23 10.13
C ARG A 319 -5.39 -12.05 9.22
N PHE A 320 -4.26 -11.65 9.83
CA PHE A 320 -2.95 -11.58 9.20
C PHE A 320 -2.15 -12.81 9.65
N GLY A 321 -1.57 -13.54 8.70
CA GLY A 321 -0.79 -14.74 8.96
C GLY A 321 0.68 -14.59 8.57
N LEU A 322 1.56 -15.15 9.40
CA LEU A 322 2.96 -15.36 9.11
C LEU A 322 3.23 -16.87 9.08
N VAL A 323 3.67 -17.40 7.95
CA VAL A 323 4.02 -18.82 7.80
C VAL A 323 5.44 -19.04 8.31
N GLN A 324 5.60 -20.04 9.15
CA GLN A 324 6.89 -20.47 9.72
C GLN A 324 7.52 -21.57 8.87
#